data_bebd66a33829ba9842b36056f402f96d
#
_entry.id   bebd66a33829ba9842b36056f402f96d
#
_cell.length_a   1.000
_cell.length_b   1.000
_cell.length_c   1.000
_cell.angle_alpha   90.00
_cell.angle_beta   90.00
_cell.angle_gamma   90.00
#
_symmetry.space_group_name_H-M   'P 1'
#
loop_
_entity.id
_entity.type
_entity.pdbx_description
1 polymer ?
#
loop_
_entity_poly.entity_id
_entity_poly.type
_entity_poly.pdbx_seq_one_letter_code
_entity_poly.pdbx_strand_id
1 'polypeptide(L)'
;MEPAPLHIVFALFPRITQLDFTGPHEVLWRLPGARLTLASAAGGPVPADGGLVFDTVKLADVAPCDVLLVPGGMGVVPALEDPVFV
;
A
#
# COMPACT_ATOMS: atom_id res chain seq x y z
N MET A 1 0.10 -0.66 30.06
CA MET A 1 -0.72 0.14 29.12
C MET A 1 -0.44 -0.31 27.70
N GLU A 2 -1.48 -0.67 26.98
CA GLU A 2 -1.31 -1.09 25.61
C GLU A 2 -1.11 0.15 24.69
N PRO A 3 -0.21 0.06 23.71
CA PRO A 3 -0.09 1.13 22.74
C PRO A 3 -1.38 1.25 21.93
N ALA A 4 -1.71 2.45 21.52
CA ALA A 4 -2.84 2.66 20.62
C ALA A 4 -2.62 1.89 19.31
N PRO A 5 -3.68 1.32 18.71
CA PRO A 5 -3.55 0.65 17.42
C PRO A 5 -2.98 1.59 16.36
N LEU A 6 -2.02 1.10 15.59
CA LEU A 6 -1.42 1.85 14.50
C LEU A 6 -1.97 1.33 13.19
N HIS A 7 -2.60 2.19 12.40
CA HIS A 7 -3.11 1.84 11.08
C HIS A 7 -2.14 2.31 10.01
N ILE A 8 -1.56 1.35 9.30
CA ILE A 8 -0.59 1.60 8.23
C ILE A 8 -1.24 1.22 6.90
N VAL A 9 -1.29 2.15 5.96
CA VAL A 9 -1.83 1.92 4.63
C VAL A 9 -0.69 1.93 3.63
N PHE A 10 -0.64 0.87 2.81
CA PHE A 10 0.25 0.78 1.66
C PHE A 10 -0.56 1.15 0.43
N ALA A 11 -0.24 2.28 -0.19
CA ALA A 11 -0.90 2.73 -1.42
C ALA A 11 -0.15 2.16 -2.61
N LEU A 12 -0.74 1.18 -3.26
CA LEU A 12 -0.14 0.44 -4.37
C LEU A 12 -0.68 0.92 -5.71
N PHE A 13 0.11 0.72 -6.75
CA PHE A 13 -0.23 1.07 -8.12
C PHE A 13 0.43 0.09 -9.09
N PRO A 14 -0.07 -0.07 -10.32
CA PRO A 14 0.52 -0.99 -11.28
C PRO A 14 2.00 -0.69 -11.53
N ARG A 15 2.81 -1.75 -11.65
CA ARG A 15 4.24 -1.70 -11.93
C ARG A 15 5.07 -1.14 -10.78
N ILE A 16 4.62 -1.36 -9.54
CA ILE A 16 5.46 -1.07 -8.37
C ILE A 16 6.67 -2.02 -8.37
N THR A 17 7.77 -1.57 -7.80
CA THR A 17 8.88 -2.45 -7.45
C THR A 17 8.48 -3.21 -6.19
N GLN A 18 8.25 -4.53 -6.31
CA GLN A 18 7.61 -5.29 -5.23
C GLN A 18 8.39 -5.23 -3.91
N LEU A 19 9.72 -5.20 -3.97
CA LEU A 19 10.52 -5.18 -2.74
C LEU A 19 10.33 -3.87 -1.96
N ASP A 20 10.05 -2.76 -2.65
CA ASP A 20 9.77 -1.48 -2.00
C ASP A 20 8.48 -1.52 -1.18
N PHE A 21 7.61 -2.47 -1.46
CA PHE A 21 6.41 -2.74 -0.68
C PHE A 21 6.63 -3.92 0.29
N THR A 22 7.08 -5.06 -0.22
CA THR A 22 7.19 -6.28 0.59
C THR A 22 8.28 -6.18 1.65
N GLY A 23 9.33 -5.42 1.40
CA GLY A 23 10.39 -5.19 2.39
C GLY A 23 9.85 -4.50 3.64
N PRO A 24 9.29 -3.29 3.53
CA PRO A 24 8.67 -2.62 4.68
C PRO A 24 7.51 -3.41 5.28
N HIS A 25 6.69 -4.06 4.45
CA HIS A 25 5.58 -4.87 4.94
C HIS A 25 6.07 -6.00 5.84
N GLU A 26 7.14 -6.67 5.45
CA GLU A 26 7.72 -7.78 6.23
C GLU A 26 8.18 -7.34 7.61
N VAL A 27 8.60 -6.09 7.75
CA VAL A 27 9.02 -5.54 9.02
C VAL A 27 7.83 -5.02 9.82
N LEU A 28 6.95 -4.26 9.17
CA LEU A 28 5.91 -3.49 9.86
C LEU A 28 4.76 -4.35 10.38
N TRP A 29 4.42 -5.46 9.70
CA TRP A 29 3.31 -6.31 10.18
C TRP A 29 3.59 -6.93 11.55
N ARG A 30 4.85 -6.95 11.96
CA ARG A 30 5.28 -7.52 13.24
C ARG A 30 5.13 -6.55 14.41
N LEU A 31 4.79 -5.30 14.16
CA LEU A 31 4.58 -4.33 15.23
C LEU A 31 3.33 -4.71 16.01
N PRO A 32 3.43 -4.81 17.36
CA PRO A 32 2.24 -5.11 18.17
C PRO A 32 1.15 -4.07 17.97
N GLY A 33 -0.07 -4.53 17.72
CA GLY A 33 -1.23 -3.67 17.50
C GLY A 33 -1.29 -3.01 16.13
N ALA A 34 -0.34 -3.25 15.24
CA ALA A 34 -0.37 -2.67 13.91
C ALA A 34 -1.42 -3.35 13.03
N ARG A 35 -2.18 -2.54 12.30
CA ARG A 35 -3.10 -3.00 11.26
C ARG A 35 -2.62 -2.48 9.93
N LEU A 36 -2.38 -3.38 8.97
CA LEU A 36 -1.87 -3.04 7.66
C LEU A 36 -2.97 -3.23 6.63
N THR A 37 -3.15 -2.23 5.76
CA THR A 37 -4.13 -2.26 4.68
C THR A 37 -3.40 -2.02 3.37
N LEU A 38 -3.68 -2.88 2.39
CA LEU A 38 -3.19 -2.71 1.02
C LEU A 38 -4.29 -2.06 0.21
N ALA A 39 -4.01 -0.90 -0.38
CA ALA A 39 -5.00 -0.13 -1.11
C ALA A 39 -4.45 0.32 -2.46
N SER A 40 -5.35 0.52 -3.41
CA SER A 40 -5.04 1.11 -4.71
C SER A 40 -6.19 2.00 -5.15
N ALA A 41 -6.00 2.76 -6.22
CA ALA A 41 -7.03 3.69 -6.69
C ALA A 41 -8.37 2.99 -6.95
N ALA A 42 -8.35 1.87 -7.67
CA ALA A 42 -9.55 1.15 -8.05
C ALA A 42 -9.84 -0.08 -7.19
N GLY A 43 -8.94 -0.47 -6.31
CA GLY A 43 -9.03 -1.74 -5.59
C GLY A 43 -8.72 -2.94 -6.50
N GLY A 44 -8.91 -4.15 -5.97
CA GLY A 44 -8.67 -5.37 -6.71
C GLY A 44 -7.19 -5.69 -6.92
N PRO A 45 -6.87 -6.58 -7.87
CA PRO A 45 -5.50 -7.02 -8.09
C PRO A 45 -4.65 -5.92 -8.71
N VAL A 46 -3.45 -5.73 -8.16
CA VAL A 46 -2.46 -4.77 -8.66
C VAL A 46 -1.22 -5.53 -9.10
N PRO A 47 -0.88 -5.50 -10.41
CA PRO A 47 0.31 -6.18 -10.90
C PRO A 47 1.56 -5.36 -10.56
N ALA A 48 2.51 -5.99 -9.92
CA ALA A 48 3.83 -5.44 -9.69
C ALA A 48 4.79 -5.87 -10.79
N ASP A 49 5.94 -5.22 -10.89
CA ASP A 49 6.99 -5.71 -11.77
C ASP A 49 7.45 -7.09 -11.30
N GLY A 50 7.87 -7.93 -12.24
CA GLY A 50 8.34 -9.29 -11.93
C GLY A 50 7.25 -10.35 -11.85
N GLY A 51 6.00 -10.02 -12.21
CA GLY A 51 4.92 -11.01 -12.32
C GLY A 51 4.13 -11.26 -11.05
N LEU A 52 4.40 -10.54 -9.96
CA LEU A 52 3.62 -10.65 -8.74
C LEU A 52 2.37 -9.79 -8.83
N VAL A 53 1.30 -10.26 -8.19
CA VAL A 53 0.02 -9.55 -8.12
C VAL A 53 -0.43 -9.47 -6.67
N PHE A 54 -0.83 -8.29 -6.22
CA PHE A 54 -1.32 -8.07 -4.87
C PHE A 54 -2.78 -7.63 -4.88
N ASP A 55 -3.60 -8.26 -4.05
CA ASP A 55 -4.98 -7.82 -3.87
C ASP A 55 -5.05 -6.59 -2.97
N THR A 56 -5.90 -5.63 -3.37
CA THR A 56 -6.04 -4.37 -2.64
C THR A 56 -7.51 -4.02 -2.46
N VAL A 57 -7.75 -3.07 -1.55
CA VAL A 57 -9.06 -2.40 -1.42
C VAL A 57 -8.96 -1.00 -2.04
N LYS A 58 -10.12 -0.37 -2.29
CA LYS A 58 -10.14 0.99 -2.85
C LYS A 58 -9.63 1.99 -1.82
N LEU A 59 -8.74 2.90 -2.25
CA LEU A 59 -8.24 3.98 -1.39
C LEU A 59 -9.38 4.82 -0.81
N ALA A 60 -10.42 5.08 -1.59
CA ALA A 60 -11.57 5.88 -1.14
C ALA A 60 -12.33 5.23 0.01
N ASP A 61 -12.22 3.91 0.18
CA ASP A 61 -12.94 3.16 1.22
C ASP A 61 -12.07 2.89 2.45
N VAL A 62 -10.82 3.36 2.46
CA VAL A 62 -9.90 3.09 3.56
C VAL A 62 -10.17 4.04 4.72
N ALA A 63 -10.23 3.47 5.94
CA ALA A 63 -10.34 4.27 7.16
C ALA A 63 -9.10 5.16 7.35
N PRO A 64 -9.20 6.27 8.12
CA PRO A 64 -8.04 7.11 8.38
C PRO A 64 -6.85 6.29 8.88
N CYS A 65 -5.67 6.63 8.39
CA CYS A 65 -4.44 5.93 8.75
C CYS A 65 -3.48 6.84 9.50
N ASP A 66 -2.59 6.22 10.25
CA ASP A 66 -1.52 6.93 10.96
C ASP A 66 -0.27 7.06 10.10
N VAL A 67 -0.04 6.06 9.25
CA VAL A 67 1.12 6.02 8.35
C VAL A 67 0.65 5.64 6.94
N LEU A 68 1.08 6.39 5.96
CA LEU A 68 0.86 6.08 4.55
C LEU A 68 2.22 5.78 3.91
N LEU A 69 2.35 4.60 3.33
CA LEU A 69 3.58 4.19 2.66
C LEU A 69 3.30 4.02 1.17
N VAL A 70 4.11 4.69 0.35
CA VAL A 70 3.99 4.62 -1.12
C VAL A 70 5.31 4.04 -1.66
N PRO A 71 5.28 2.86 -2.28
CA PRO A 71 6.48 2.29 -2.88
C PRO A 71 6.87 3.00 -4.16
N GLY A 72 8.11 2.77 -4.62
CA GLY A 72 8.58 3.24 -5.91
C GLY A 72 8.32 2.24 -7.02
N GLY A 73 8.79 2.55 -8.22
CA GLY A 73 8.71 1.67 -9.37
C GLY A 73 8.40 2.41 -10.66
N MET A 74 8.38 1.67 -11.76
CA MET A 74 8.14 2.26 -13.09
C MET A 74 6.72 2.81 -13.25
N GLY A 75 5.78 2.38 -12.40
CA GLY A 75 4.41 2.87 -12.41
C GLY A 75 4.20 4.22 -11.73
N VAL A 76 5.25 4.85 -11.19
CA VAL A 76 5.11 6.11 -10.44
C VAL A 76 4.51 7.23 -11.30
N VAL A 77 4.98 7.40 -12.53
CA VAL A 77 4.49 8.49 -13.39
C VAL A 77 3.00 8.35 -13.71
N PRO A 78 2.51 7.21 -14.19
CA PRO A 78 1.06 7.04 -14.36
C PRO A 78 0.27 7.21 -13.05
N ALA A 79 0.81 6.77 -11.92
CA ALA A 79 0.12 6.92 -10.63
C ALA A 79 -0.02 8.39 -10.24
N LEU A 80 0.99 9.20 -10.50
CA LEU A 80 0.94 10.64 -10.21
C LEU A 80 -0.10 11.38 -11.07
N GLU A 81 -0.47 10.82 -12.22
CA GLU A 81 -1.47 11.39 -13.11
C GLU A 81 -2.89 10.94 -12.74
N ASP A 82 -3.04 9.96 -11.85
CA ASP A 82 -4.35 9.45 -11.40
C ASP A 82 -4.88 10.32 -10.26
N PRO A 83 -5.96 11.09 -10.47
CA PRO A 83 -6.51 11.98 -9.44
C PRO A 83 -7.06 11.22 -8.23
N VAL A 84 -7.44 9.96 -8.39
CA VAL A 84 -7.90 9.13 -7.27
C VAL A 84 -6.73 8.71 -6.40
N PHE A 85 -5.60 8.36 -7.02
CA PHE A 85 -4.41 7.94 -6.26
C PHE A 85 -3.78 9.12 -5.52
N VAL A 86 -3.68 10.25 -6.18
CA VAL A 86 -3.11 11.46 -5.59
C VAL A 86 -4.11 12.14 -4.68
#